data_8728ba285079a0830584a63c5f04c484
#
_entry.id   8728ba285079a0830584a63c5f04c484
#
_cell.length_a   1.000
_cell.length_b   1.000
_cell.length_c   1.000
_cell.angle_alpha   90.00
_cell.angle_beta   90.00
_cell.angle_gamma   90.00
#
_symmetry.space_group_name_H-M   'P 1'
#
loop_
_entity.id
_entity.type
_entity.pdbx_description
1 polymer ?
#
loop_
_entity_poly.entity_id
_entity_poly.type
_entity_poly.pdbx_seq_one_letter_code
_entity_poly.pdbx_strand_id
1 'polypeptide(L)'
;EDAMAKSPDFFFADKGYANFPTTVMSLSYALTNTNQYNKTALNDAVSLVDAAKAAGYRTDWISFQNRSSLASAGVSVIGERCDASYWENSLDGEAVKVMKKLPPARRRIIFIHINGSHYNYLARVPMGYGKATDIPEDDPYYNYDVTLAYTDEMLHSIFTYAKEHLNLKTMIYFSDHAEDMVYYHGTSGFSYDMIRIPFWIYLSPDYRKIHPDILPALQSNKDKIFTNDLLFETASGTWQGKTNFYQDIYDLSSPSYVLDQEAVTMHGKLLITDDPKFKK
;
A
#
# COMPACT_ATOMS: atom_id res chain seq x y z
N GLU A 1 -1.71 -6.52 14.80
CA GLU A 1 -3.04 -6.49 14.09
C GLU A 1 -4.22 -6.37 15.05
N ASP A 2 -4.35 -7.21 16.07
CA ASP A 2 -5.56 -7.24 16.91
C ASP A 2 -5.89 -5.92 17.62
N ALA A 3 -4.88 -5.17 18.05
CA ALA A 3 -5.10 -3.88 18.72
C ALA A 3 -5.49 -2.77 17.73
N MET A 4 -4.94 -2.80 16.52
CA MET A 4 -5.27 -1.85 15.45
C MET A 4 -6.66 -2.13 14.88
N ALA A 5 -7.00 -3.41 14.65
CA ALA A 5 -8.29 -3.82 14.12
C ALA A 5 -9.47 -3.46 15.03
N LYS A 6 -9.24 -3.34 16.35
CA LYS A 6 -10.24 -2.92 17.35
C LYS A 6 -10.30 -1.40 17.54
N SER A 7 -9.36 -0.66 16.98
CA SER A 7 -9.32 0.81 17.13
C SER A 7 -10.29 1.48 16.15
N PRO A 8 -11.11 2.44 16.63
CA PRO A 8 -11.99 3.20 15.74
C PRO A 8 -11.26 4.14 14.79
N ASP A 9 -9.93 4.24 14.92
CA ASP A 9 -9.09 5.11 14.10
C ASP A 9 -8.61 4.42 12.82
N PHE A 10 -8.82 3.09 12.72
CA PHE A 10 -8.40 2.28 11.58
C PHE A 10 -9.59 1.74 10.80
N PHE A 11 -9.45 1.76 9.51
CA PHE A 11 -10.31 1.07 8.55
C PHE A 11 -9.51 -0.07 7.90
N PHE A 12 -10.12 -1.24 7.76
CA PHE A 12 -9.58 -2.39 7.02
C PHE A 12 -10.57 -2.80 5.95
N ALA A 13 -10.12 -2.89 4.70
CA ALA A 13 -10.94 -3.43 3.62
C ALA A 13 -11.00 -4.96 3.72
N ASP A 14 -12.18 -5.54 3.63
CA ASP A 14 -12.37 -7.00 3.71
C ASP A 14 -11.96 -7.70 2.40
N LYS A 15 -11.97 -6.99 1.27
CA LYS A 15 -11.75 -7.53 -0.07
C LYS A 15 -10.75 -6.69 -0.87
N GLY A 16 -9.49 -6.65 -0.38
CA GLY A 16 -8.38 -6.00 -1.06
C GLY A 16 -7.70 -6.93 -2.07
N TYR A 17 -7.49 -6.44 -3.29
CA TYR A 17 -6.82 -7.20 -4.35
C TYR A 17 -5.77 -6.35 -5.06
N ALA A 18 -4.68 -7.00 -5.47
CA ALA A 18 -3.71 -6.41 -6.37
C ALA A 18 -4.17 -6.51 -7.84
N ASN A 19 -3.86 -5.49 -8.61
CA ASN A 19 -4.15 -5.50 -10.06
C ASN A 19 -3.18 -6.38 -10.86
N PHE A 20 -1.99 -6.70 -10.30
CA PHE A 20 -1.00 -7.63 -10.87
C PHE A 20 -0.25 -8.38 -9.76
N PRO A 21 0.24 -9.61 -10.02
CA PRO A 21 1.06 -10.38 -9.10
C PRO A 21 2.57 -10.05 -9.21
N THR A 22 2.94 -8.83 -9.59
CA THR A 22 4.33 -8.38 -9.72
C THR A 22 4.46 -6.90 -9.37
N THR A 23 5.50 -6.55 -8.63
CA THR A 23 5.74 -5.20 -8.10
C THR A 23 5.66 -4.11 -9.16
N VAL A 24 6.42 -4.24 -10.26
CA VAL A 24 6.48 -3.17 -11.28
C VAL A 24 5.12 -2.89 -11.89
N MET A 25 4.41 -3.92 -12.30
CA MET A 25 3.11 -3.75 -12.93
C MET A 25 2.09 -3.24 -11.90
N SER A 26 2.03 -3.85 -10.72
CA SER A 26 1.10 -3.45 -9.67
C SER A 26 1.29 -2.00 -9.26
N LEU A 27 2.50 -1.59 -8.90
CA LEU A 27 2.78 -0.24 -8.44
C LEU A 27 2.72 0.82 -9.56
N SER A 28 3.00 0.46 -10.82
CA SER A 28 2.82 1.38 -11.93
C SER A 28 1.38 1.84 -12.08
N TYR A 29 0.41 0.97 -11.83
CA TYR A 29 -1.00 1.32 -11.81
C TYR A 29 -1.42 1.93 -10.48
N ALA A 30 -1.05 1.34 -9.36
CA ALA A 30 -1.44 1.81 -8.03
C ALA A 30 -0.99 3.25 -7.74
N LEU A 31 0.18 3.64 -8.23
CA LEU A 31 0.75 4.96 -7.99
C LEU A 31 0.41 6.00 -9.08
N THR A 32 -0.50 5.68 -9.98
CA THR A 32 -0.93 6.57 -11.05
C THR A 32 -2.44 6.60 -11.17
N ASN A 33 -2.98 7.59 -11.88
CA ASN A 33 -4.42 7.67 -12.16
C ASN A 33 -4.91 6.69 -13.23
N THR A 34 -4.06 5.76 -13.68
CA THR A 34 -4.44 4.70 -14.61
C THR A 34 -5.04 3.54 -13.85
N ASN A 35 -6.25 3.14 -14.22
CA ASN A 35 -6.93 2.00 -13.63
C ASN A 35 -7.63 1.13 -14.69
N GLN A 36 -8.20 0.02 -14.27
CA GLN A 36 -8.87 -0.93 -15.16
C GLN A 36 -10.09 -0.36 -15.89
N TYR A 37 -10.64 0.76 -15.45
CA TYR A 37 -11.89 1.34 -15.98
C TYR A 37 -11.65 2.53 -16.91
N ASN A 38 -10.64 3.38 -16.66
CA ASN A 38 -10.45 4.62 -17.40
C ASN A 38 -9.61 4.50 -18.66
N LYS A 39 -8.92 3.36 -18.85
CA LYS A 39 -8.09 3.05 -20.03
C LYS A 39 -6.99 4.09 -20.36
N THR A 40 -6.60 4.91 -19.39
CA THR A 40 -5.48 5.84 -19.56
C THR A 40 -4.20 5.04 -19.78
N ALA A 41 -3.41 5.38 -20.79
CA ALA A 41 -2.12 4.73 -21.01
C ALA A 41 -1.13 5.15 -19.91
N LEU A 42 -0.27 4.24 -19.44
CA LEU A 42 0.74 4.55 -18.41
C LEU A 42 1.67 5.71 -18.79
N ASN A 43 1.96 5.90 -20.09
CA ASN A 43 2.78 7.00 -20.57
C ASN A 43 2.10 8.38 -20.43
N ASP A 44 0.77 8.42 -20.34
CA ASP A 44 -0.03 9.63 -20.21
C ASP A 44 -0.54 9.81 -18.76
N ALA A 45 -0.17 8.91 -17.88
CA ALA A 45 -0.65 8.86 -16.51
C ALA A 45 -0.01 9.94 -15.63
N VAL A 46 -0.82 10.48 -14.72
CA VAL A 46 -0.37 11.37 -13.63
C VAL A 46 -0.11 10.54 -12.40
N SER A 47 1.07 10.71 -11.78
CA SER A 47 1.41 9.96 -10.57
C SER A 47 0.78 10.58 -9.31
N LEU A 48 0.63 9.75 -8.26
CA LEU A 48 0.26 10.21 -6.91
C LEU A 48 1.23 11.29 -6.38
N VAL A 49 2.52 11.18 -6.75
CA VAL A 49 3.52 12.19 -6.38
C VAL A 49 3.20 13.53 -7.04
N ASP A 50 2.87 13.53 -8.33
CA ASP A 50 2.51 14.77 -9.04
C ASP A 50 1.21 15.37 -8.49
N ALA A 51 0.21 14.56 -8.20
CA ALA A 51 -1.04 14.99 -7.56
C ALA A 51 -0.78 15.60 -6.18
N ALA A 52 0.06 14.99 -5.35
CA ALA A 52 0.43 15.49 -4.04
C ALA A 52 1.16 16.86 -4.13
N LYS A 53 2.10 16.99 -5.07
CA LYS A 53 2.81 18.26 -5.30
C LYS A 53 1.88 19.36 -5.81
N ALA A 54 0.98 19.03 -6.73
CA ALA A 54 -0.05 19.96 -7.22
C ALA A 54 -0.99 20.44 -6.08
N ALA A 55 -1.27 19.57 -5.11
CA ALA A 55 -2.03 19.92 -3.91
C ALA A 55 -1.22 20.66 -2.84
N GLY A 56 0.06 21.00 -3.11
CA GLY A 56 0.93 21.78 -2.23
C GLY A 56 1.56 20.99 -1.09
N TYR A 57 1.68 19.68 -1.23
CA TYR A 57 2.44 18.85 -0.30
C TYR A 57 3.91 18.78 -0.71
N ARG A 58 4.80 18.81 0.29
CA ARG A 58 6.14 18.27 0.12
C ARG A 58 6.06 16.76 0.04
N THR A 59 6.79 16.19 -0.89
CA THR A 59 6.83 14.73 -1.10
C THR A 59 8.22 14.19 -0.81
N ASP A 60 8.28 13.13 -0.01
CA ASP A 60 9.52 12.43 0.30
C ASP A 60 9.31 10.94 -0.02
N TRP A 61 10.28 10.33 -0.72
CA TRP A 61 10.30 8.90 -1.05
C TRP A 61 11.39 8.20 -0.24
N ILE A 62 11.02 7.14 0.47
CA ILE A 62 11.95 6.26 1.18
C ILE A 62 11.79 4.87 0.60
N SER A 63 12.86 4.25 0.09
CA SER A 63 12.80 2.93 -0.48
C SER A 63 13.95 2.06 -0.01
N PHE A 64 13.62 0.81 0.32
CA PHE A 64 14.55 -0.27 0.65
C PHE A 64 14.73 -1.23 -0.52
N GLN A 65 14.07 -0.97 -1.63
CA GLN A 65 14.20 -1.70 -2.89
C GLN A 65 15.36 -1.15 -3.73
N ASN A 66 15.94 -2.01 -4.57
CA ASN A 66 17.06 -1.61 -5.44
C ASN A 66 16.56 -0.63 -6.51
N ARG A 67 17.10 0.60 -6.48
CA ARG A 67 16.78 1.69 -7.42
C ARG A 67 17.00 1.32 -8.89
N SER A 68 18.04 0.56 -9.17
CA SER A 68 18.58 0.34 -10.54
C SER A 68 18.15 -0.98 -11.15
N SER A 69 17.31 -1.78 -10.50
CA SER A 69 16.85 -3.05 -11.08
C SER A 69 15.80 -2.80 -12.16
N LEU A 70 15.80 -3.63 -13.19
CA LEU A 70 14.73 -3.63 -14.20
C LEU A 70 13.37 -3.90 -13.56
N ALA A 71 13.38 -4.68 -12.47
CA ALA A 71 12.18 -5.00 -11.68
C ALA A 71 11.63 -3.81 -10.88
N SER A 72 12.33 -2.69 -10.78
CA SER A 72 11.86 -1.49 -10.05
C SER A 72 11.82 -0.23 -10.92
N ALA A 73 12.23 -0.30 -12.20
CA ALA A 73 12.45 0.88 -13.04
C ALA A 73 11.26 1.86 -13.09
N GLY A 74 10.04 1.37 -13.32
CA GLY A 74 8.84 2.22 -13.36
C GLY A 74 8.54 2.89 -12.01
N VAL A 75 8.69 2.15 -10.91
CA VAL A 75 8.47 2.64 -9.54
C VAL A 75 9.56 3.66 -9.14
N SER A 76 10.81 3.39 -9.55
CA SER A 76 11.93 4.31 -9.29
C SER A 76 11.72 5.65 -9.98
N VAL A 77 11.22 5.68 -11.21
CA VAL A 77 10.87 6.92 -11.92
C VAL A 77 9.84 7.74 -11.14
N ILE A 78 8.81 7.10 -10.57
CA ILE A 78 7.81 7.78 -9.75
C ILE A 78 8.45 8.33 -8.47
N GLY A 79 9.27 7.53 -7.78
CA GLY A 79 9.96 7.94 -6.57
C GLY A 79 10.91 9.13 -6.78
N GLU A 80 11.61 9.18 -7.92
CA GLU A 80 12.51 10.29 -8.28
C GLU A 80 11.77 11.61 -8.57
N ARG A 81 10.47 11.61 -8.78
CA ARG A 81 9.66 12.81 -8.92
C ARG A 81 9.34 13.49 -7.60
N CYS A 82 9.60 12.84 -6.46
CA CYS A 82 9.47 13.44 -5.14
C CYS A 82 10.46 14.61 -4.94
N ASP A 83 10.18 15.51 -3.98
CA ASP A 83 11.09 16.61 -3.64
C ASP A 83 12.40 16.08 -3.03
N ALA A 84 12.37 14.91 -2.41
CA ALA A 84 13.56 14.16 -2.00
C ALA A 84 13.31 12.65 -2.05
N SER A 85 14.35 11.88 -2.42
CA SER A 85 14.31 10.43 -2.51
C SER A 85 15.50 9.83 -1.76
N TYR A 86 15.20 8.88 -0.89
CA TYR A 86 16.15 8.15 -0.03
C TYR A 86 16.11 6.67 -0.42
N TRP A 87 17.22 6.18 -0.95
CA TRP A 87 17.37 4.80 -1.40
C TRP A 87 18.35 4.09 -0.47
N GLU A 88 17.83 3.19 0.35
CA GLU A 88 18.61 2.50 1.37
C GLU A 88 18.83 1.03 0.98
N ASN A 89 20.06 0.58 1.17
CA ASN A 89 20.40 -0.85 0.98
C ASN A 89 20.54 -1.54 2.35
N SER A 90 19.43 -1.55 3.09
CA SER A 90 19.35 -2.07 4.46
C SER A 90 18.00 -2.75 4.68
N LEU A 91 17.78 -3.28 5.89
CA LEU A 91 16.48 -3.82 6.27
C LEU A 91 15.44 -2.71 6.47
N ASP A 92 14.18 -3.04 6.24
CA ASP A 92 13.02 -2.12 6.34
C ASP A 92 12.89 -1.46 7.73
N GLY A 93 13.38 -2.12 8.79
CA GLY A 93 13.40 -1.54 10.14
C GLY A 93 14.21 -0.26 10.31
N GLU A 94 15.06 0.10 9.34
CA GLU A 94 15.77 1.38 9.32
C GLU A 94 14.89 2.57 8.89
N ALA A 95 13.62 2.33 8.50
CA ALA A 95 12.72 3.36 7.99
C ALA A 95 12.59 4.58 8.95
N VAL A 96 12.41 4.35 10.25
CA VAL A 96 12.32 5.43 11.25
C VAL A 96 13.60 6.24 11.31
N LYS A 97 14.76 5.63 11.13
CA LYS A 97 16.05 6.33 11.12
C LYS A 97 16.20 7.27 9.92
N VAL A 98 15.64 6.89 8.76
CA VAL A 98 15.55 7.77 7.59
C VAL A 98 14.54 8.89 7.84
N MET A 99 13.36 8.57 8.38
CA MET A 99 12.33 9.56 8.72
C MET A 99 12.83 10.66 9.66
N LYS A 100 13.73 10.32 10.61
CA LYS A 100 14.36 11.30 11.51
C LYS A 100 15.25 12.33 10.81
N LYS A 101 15.71 12.04 9.60
CA LYS A 101 16.55 12.93 8.80
C LYS A 101 15.75 13.86 7.88
N LEU A 102 14.44 13.68 7.77
CA LEU A 102 13.60 14.48 6.89
C LEU A 102 13.57 15.94 7.35
N PRO A 103 13.74 16.91 6.45
CA PRO A 103 13.68 18.33 6.79
C PRO A 103 12.26 18.71 7.24
N PRO A 104 12.10 19.77 8.06
CA PRO A 104 10.78 20.25 8.46
C PRO A 104 9.88 20.58 7.27
N ALA A 105 8.59 20.26 7.35
CA ALA A 105 7.59 20.64 6.37
C ALA A 105 6.22 20.80 7.04
N ARG A 106 5.45 21.82 6.60
CA ARG A 106 4.11 22.11 7.12
C ARG A 106 3.08 21.08 6.64
N ARG A 107 3.16 20.69 5.38
CA ARG A 107 2.32 19.67 4.73
C ARG A 107 3.24 18.70 4.01
N ARG A 108 3.10 17.42 4.29
CA ARG A 108 4.00 16.39 3.77
C ARG A 108 3.25 15.12 3.47
N ILE A 109 3.69 14.42 2.42
CA ILE A 109 3.40 13.03 2.17
C ILE A 109 4.73 12.28 2.09
N ILE A 110 4.84 11.19 2.82
CA ILE A 110 6.00 10.29 2.78
C ILE A 110 5.52 8.99 2.14
N PHE A 111 6.13 8.62 1.03
CA PHE A 111 5.97 7.32 0.40
C PHE A 111 7.08 6.40 0.94
N ILE A 112 6.71 5.27 1.51
CA ILE A 112 7.67 4.30 2.05
C ILE A 112 7.50 3.00 1.30
N HIS A 113 8.51 2.61 0.51
CA HIS A 113 8.54 1.41 -0.31
C HIS A 113 9.48 0.39 0.33
N ILE A 114 8.89 -0.59 1.00
CA ILE A 114 9.58 -1.64 1.76
C ILE A 114 9.84 -2.88 0.91
N ASN A 115 10.72 -3.76 1.36
CA ASN A 115 10.88 -5.12 0.82
C ASN A 115 9.76 -6.04 1.31
N GLY A 116 9.33 -5.84 2.56
CA GLY A 116 8.29 -6.66 3.19
C GLY A 116 8.65 -8.15 3.21
N SER A 117 7.64 -8.98 2.97
CA SER A 117 7.74 -10.45 2.99
C SER A 117 8.09 -11.03 1.62
N HIS A 118 9.01 -10.40 0.88
CA HIS A 118 9.45 -10.86 -0.43
C HIS A 118 10.36 -12.10 -0.33
N TYR A 119 10.26 -13.00 -1.32
CA TYR A 119 11.11 -14.20 -1.45
C TYR A 119 12.58 -13.94 -1.13
N ASN A 120 13.23 -14.97 -0.61
CA ASN A 120 14.40 -15.03 0.24
C ASN A 120 14.12 -14.39 1.60
N TYR A 121 13.09 -14.92 2.25
CA TYR A 121 12.48 -14.40 3.48
C TYR A 121 13.51 -14.13 4.59
N LEU A 122 14.46 -15.05 4.83
CA LEU A 122 15.49 -14.89 5.87
C LEU A 122 16.43 -13.69 5.65
N ALA A 123 16.54 -13.21 4.41
CA ALA A 123 17.28 -11.99 4.10
C ALA A 123 16.51 -10.70 4.40
N ARG A 124 15.23 -10.79 4.77
CA ARG A 124 14.35 -9.64 5.03
C ARG A 124 14.27 -9.26 6.50
N VAL A 125 14.80 -10.09 7.37
CA VAL A 125 14.76 -9.90 8.83
C VAL A 125 16.18 -9.88 9.44
N PRO A 126 16.36 -9.26 10.61
CA PRO A 126 17.64 -9.34 11.33
C PRO A 126 18.00 -10.79 11.64
N MET A 127 19.31 -11.10 11.63
CA MET A 127 19.79 -12.44 11.95
C MET A 127 19.29 -12.87 13.33
N GLY A 128 18.64 -14.04 13.39
CA GLY A 128 18.09 -14.61 14.62
C GLY A 128 16.76 -14.00 15.07
N TYR A 129 16.15 -13.08 14.31
CA TYR A 129 14.88 -12.47 14.66
C TYR A 129 13.76 -13.52 14.88
N GLY A 130 13.67 -14.54 14.05
CA GLY A 130 12.66 -15.58 14.17
C GLY A 130 12.67 -16.31 15.54
N LYS A 131 13.83 -16.45 16.17
CA LYS A 131 13.96 -17.06 17.52
C LYS A 131 13.36 -16.19 18.64
N ALA A 132 13.10 -14.93 18.37
CA ALA A 132 12.43 -14.01 19.30
C ALA A 132 10.92 -13.93 19.08
N THR A 133 10.39 -14.65 18.11
CA THR A 133 8.94 -14.76 17.83
C THR A 133 8.36 -16.00 18.50
N ASP A 134 7.05 -16.01 18.70
CA ASP A 134 6.31 -17.18 19.20
C ASP A 134 5.90 -18.15 18.07
N ILE A 135 6.44 -17.97 16.86
CA ILE A 135 6.15 -18.80 15.69
C ILE A 135 6.91 -20.12 15.82
N PRO A 136 6.26 -21.30 15.74
CA PRO A 136 6.93 -22.59 15.82
C PRO A 136 7.92 -22.80 14.67
N GLU A 137 9.16 -23.24 14.98
CA GLU A 137 10.20 -23.44 13.95
C GLU A 137 9.86 -24.58 12.96
N ASP A 138 8.96 -25.48 13.32
CA ASP A 138 8.48 -26.58 12.48
C ASP A 138 7.25 -26.22 11.63
N ASP A 139 6.77 -24.98 11.72
CA ASP A 139 5.71 -24.47 10.83
C ASP A 139 6.20 -24.46 9.38
N PRO A 140 5.48 -25.02 8.40
CA PRO A 140 5.87 -25.06 7.00
C PRO A 140 6.04 -23.67 6.38
N TYR A 141 5.41 -22.65 6.96
CA TYR A 141 5.50 -21.25 6.52
C TYR A 141 6.37 -20.38 7.43
N TYR A 142 7.07 -20.97 8.39
CA TYR A 142 7.86 -20.27 9.41
C TYR A 142 8.66 -19.07 8.89
N ASN A 143 9.44 -19.26 7.83
CA ASN A 143 10.27 -18.19 7.28
C ASN A 143 9.43 -17.01 6.73
N TYR A 144 8.29 -17.28 6.15
CA TYR A 144 7.36 -16.25 5.65
C TYR A 144 6.69 -15.54 6.83
N ASP A 145 6.16 -16.29 7.79
CA ASP A 145 5.45 -15.73 8.95
C ASP A 145 6.37 -14.88 9.83
N VAL A 146 7.64 -15.26 9.97
CA VAL A 146 8.68 -14.44 10.63
C VAL A 146 8.84 -13.09 9.93
N THR A 147 8.75 -13.03 8.59
CA THR A 147 8.83 -11.75 7.87
C THR A 147 7.57 -10.91 8.05
N LEU A 148 6.40 -11.53 8.19
CA LEU A 148 5.15 -10.83 8.50
C LEU A 148 5.22 -10.19 9.89
N ALA A 149 5.69 -10.93 10.90
CA ALA A 149 5.88 -10.41 12.24
C ALA A 149 6.86 -9.22 12.26
N TYR A 150 7.95 -9.30 11.51
CA TYR A 150 8.91 -8.19 11.38
C TYR A 150 8.30 -6.97 10.67
N THR A 151 7.51 -7.20 9.63
CA THR A 151 6.79 -6.13 8.92
C THR A 151 5.80 -5.43 9.84
N ASP A 152 5.06 -6.16 10.66
CA ASP A 152 4.13 -5.59 11.66
C ASP A 152 4.86 -4.72 12.68
N GLU A 153 5.99 -5.19 13.22
CA GLU A 153 6.81 -4.43 14.17
C GLU A 153 7.36 -3.14 13.53
N MET A 154 7.84 -3.24 12.30
CA MET A 154 8.34 -2.10 11.54
C MET A 154 7.22 -1.07 11.26
N LEU A 155 6.05 -1.52 10.81
CA LEU A 155 4.89 -0.65 10.57
C LEU A 155 4.42 0.03 11.85
N HIS A 156 4.40 -0.70 12.98
CA HIS A 156 4.11 -0.12 14.30
C HIS A 156 5.11 0.97 14.68
N SER A 157 6.39 0.76 14.43
CA SER A 157 7.46 1.73 14.70
C SER A 157 7.33 2.99 13.83
N ILE A 158 7.03 2.83 12.54
CA ILE A 158 6.76 3.94 11.61
C ILE A 158 5.54 4.73 12.08
N PHE A 159 4.44 4.04 12.38
CA PHE A 159 3.20 4.65 12.85
C PHE A 159 3.42 5.47 14.13
N THR A 160 4.06 4.86 15.12
CA THR A 160 4.34 5.50 16.41
C THR A 160 5.19 6.76 16.21
N TYR A 161 6.30 6.65 15.48
CA TYR A 161 7.18 7.79 15.21
C TYR A 161 6.44 8.91 14.45
N ALA A 162 5.68 8.57 13.41
CA ALA A 162 4.94 9.56 12.65
C ALA A 162 3.86 10.26 13.48
N LYS A 163 3.17 9.52 14.35
CA LYS A 163 2.16 10.05 15.27
C LYS A 163 2.76 11.02 16.28
N GLU A 164 3.88 10.64 16.90
CA GLU A 164 4.51 11.42 17.97
C GLU A 164 5.32 12.62 17.47
N HIS A 165 5.95 12.52 16.30
CA HIS A 165 6.94 13.50 15.84
C HIS A 165 6.57 14.22 14.54
N LEU A 166 5.67 13.66 13.71
CA LEU A 166 5.32 14.22 12.40
C LEU A 166 3.86 14.69 12.30
N ASN A 167 3.12 14.68 13.42
CA ASN A 167 1.70 15.07 13.45
C ASN A 167 0.86 14.31 12.41
N LEU A 168 1.00 12.98 12.40
CA LEU A 168 0.34 12.08 11.47
C LEU A 168 -1.17 12.33 11.42
N LYS A 169 -1.70 12.58 10.23
CA LYS A 169 -3.14 12.75 9.98
C LYS A 169 -3.76 11.52 9.37
N THR A 170 -3.12 10.96 8.35
CA THR A 170 -3.56 9.76 7.66
C THR A 170 -2.37 8.85 7.37
N MET A 171 -2.58 7.54 7.40
CA MET A 171 -1.61 6.56 6.94
C MET A 171 -2.36 5.50 6.14
N ILE A 172 -1.88 5.18 4.95
CA ILE A 172 -2.42 4.13 4.09
C ILE A 172 -1.35 3.05 3.97
N TYR A 173 -1.75 1.81 4.17
CA TYR A 173 -0.93 0.65 3.91
C TYR A 173 -1.62 -0.30 2.94
N PHE A 174 -0.86 -0.80 1.99
CA PHE A 174 -1.28 -1.86 1.10
C PHE A 174 -0.06 -2.69 0.68
N SER A 175 -0.28 -3.94 0.33
CA SER A 175 0.73 -4.70 -0.41
C SER A 175 0.55 -4.47 -1.91
N ASP A 176 1.66 -4.43 -2.63
CA ASP A 176 1.64 -4.36 -4.09
C ASP A 176 1.09 -5.67 -4.71
N HIS A 177 1.43 -6.81 -4.14
CA HIS A 177 0.88 -8.13 -4.42
C HIS A 177 1.03 -9.01 -3.18
N ALA A 178 0.51 -10.23 -3.25
CA ALA A 178 0.69 -11.25 -2.23
C ALA A 178 1.59 -12.38 -2.75
N GLU A 179 1.65 -13.49 -2.01
CA GLU A 179 2.50 -14.64 -2.28
C GLU A 179 1.66 -15.92 -2.28
N ASP A 180 1.80 -16.74 -3.30
CA ASP A 180 1.37 -18.12 -3.26
C ASP A 180 2.51 -18.98 -2.70
N MET A 181 2.26 -19.73 -1.63
CA MET A 181 3.34 -20.45 -0.93
C MET A 181 3.86 -21.68 -1.70
N VAL A 182 3.23 -22.03 -2.84
CA VAL A 182 3.65 -23.12 -3.73
C VAL A 182 4.31 -22.57 -5.00
N TYR A 183 3.68 -21.57 -5.61
CA TYR A 183 4.11 -21.03 -6.92
C TYR A 183 4.82 -19.67 -6.79
N TYR A 184 4.90 -19.13 -5.57
CA TYR A 184 5.41 -17.79 -5.28
C TYR A 184 4.56 -16.71 -5.96
N HIS A 185 5.19 -15.71 -6.57
CA HIS A 185 4.52 -14.67 -7.36
C HIS A 185 5.21 -14.51 -8.72
N GLY A 186 4.53 -13.89 -9.68
CA GLY A 186 5.12 -13.60 -10.99
C GLY A 186 4.20 -13.94 -12.16
N THR A 187 4.79 -14.01 -13.35
CA THR A 187 4.07 -14.18 -14.62
C THR A 187 4.11 -15.61 -15.18
N SER A 188 4.87 -16.52 -14.58
CA SER A 188 5.00 -17.92 -15.02
C SER A 188 3.81 -18.81 -14.65
N GLY A 189 2.95 -18.36 -13.77
CA GLY A 189 1.71 -18.98 -13.37
C GLY A 189 0.88 -17.95 -12.60
N PHE A 190 -0.41 -18.18 -12.45
CA PHE A 190 -1.31 -17.32 -11.71
C PHE A 190 -2.14 -18.12 -10.72
N SER A 191 -2.22 -17.61 -9.50
CA SER A 191 -3.25 -18.00 -8.52
C SER A 191 -3.80 -16.73 -7.85
N TYR A 192 -5.03 -16.82 -7.34
CA TYR A 192 -5.64 -15.72 -6.59
C TYR A 192 -4.93 -15.46 -5.26
N ASP A 193 -4.17 -16.41 -4.72
CA ASP A 193 -3.36 -16.22 -3.53
C ASP A 193 -2.25 -15.17 -3.73
N MET A 194 -1.79 -14.98 -4.98
CA MET A 194 -0.79 -13.97 -5.33
C MET A 194 -1.32 -12.52 -5.29
N ILE A 195 -2.65 -12.33 -5.23
CA ILE A 195 -3.26 -11.01 -5.39
C ILE A 195 -4.21 -10.59 -4.28
N ARG A 196 -4.51 -11.45 -3.29
CA ARG A 196 -5.26 -11.02 -2.10
C ARG A 196 -4.33 -10.26 -1.18
N ILE A 197 -4.57 -8.97 -1.04
CA ILE A 197 -3.67 -8.08 -0.31
C ILE A 197 -4.35 -7.46 0.91
N PRO A 198 -3.60 -7.20 1.99
CA PRO A 198 -4.05 -6.31 3.04
C PRO A 198 -4.15 -4.88 2.51
N PHE A 199 -5.22 -4.18 2.93
CA PHE A 199 -5.40 -2.75 2.70
C PHE A 199 -6.03 -2.12 3.93
N TRP A 200 -5.39 -1.12 4.50
CA TRP A 200 -5.95 -0.37 5.63
C TRP A 200 -5.59 1.12 5.60
N ILE A 201 -6.43 1.90 6.26
CA ILE A 201 -6.28 3.35 6.39
C ILE A 201 -6.41 3.74 7.87
N TYR A 202 -5.44 4.50 8.37
CA TYR A 202 -5.53 5.22 9.64
C TYR A 202 -5.97 6.66 9.40
N LEU A 203 -6.89 7.14 10.25
CA LEU A 203 -7.35 8.53 10.30
C LEU A 203 -7.24 9.04 11.73
N SER A 204 -6.42 10.05 11.97
CA SER A 204 -6.28 10.61 13.32
C SER A 204 -7.59 11.21 13.83
N PRO A 205 -7.85 11.21 15.17
CA PRO A 205 -9.09 11.72 15.74
C PRO A 205 -9.39 13.19 15.38
N ASP A 206 -8.37 14.04 15.30
CA ASP A 206 -8.53 15.44 14.91
C ASP A 206 -8.77 15.58 13.41
N TYR A 207 -8.19 14.72 12.57
CA TYR A 207 -8.45 14.70 11.14
C TYR A 207 -9.90 14.30 10.84
N ARG A 208 -10.42 13.29 11.52
CA ARG A 208 -11.83 12.87 11.40
C ARG A 208 -12.84 13.95 11.83
N LYS A 209 -12.48 14.81 12.79
CA LYS A 209 -13.33 15.96 13.17
C LYS A 209 -13.44 17.00 12.06
N ILE A 210 -12.36 17.19 11.29
CA ILE A 210 -12.32 18.14 10.17
C ILE A 210 -12.98 17.55 8.91
N HIS A 211 -12.86 16.23 8.73
CA HIS A 211 -13.37 15.47 7.58
C HIS A 211 -14.29 14.34 8.05
N PRO A 212 -15.50 14.67 8.58
CA PRO A 212 -16.36 13.70 9.25
C PRO A 212 -16.95 12.64 8.32
N ASP A 213 -16.98 12.87 7.01
CA ASP A 213 -17.63 12.00 6.03
C ASP A 213 -16.73 10.84 5.55
N ILE A 214 -15.39 10.95 5.72
CA ILE A 214 -14.44 9.96 5.19
C ILE A 214 -14.60 8.60 5.86
N LEU A 215 -14.57 8.53 7.19
CA LEU A 215 -14.64 7.25 7.91
C LEU A 215 -15.99 6.54 7.72
N PRO A 216 -17.15 7.22 7.79
CA PRO A 216 -18.44 6.59 7.46
C PRO A 216 -18.50 6.04 6.04
N ALA A 217 -17.95 6.75 5.05
CA ALA A 217 -17.89 6.27 3.67
C ALA A 217 -17.01 5.01 3.56
N LEU A 218 -15.82 5.02 4.14
CA LEU A 218 -14.95 3.85 4.20
C LEU A 218 -15.66 2.65 4.85
N GLN A 219 -16.33 2.85 5.98
CA GLN A 219 -17.05 1.77 6.66
C GLN A 219 -18.22 1.24 5.86
N SER A 220 -18.95 2.09 5.12
CA SER A 220 -20.02 1.65 4.23
C SER A 220 -19.52 0.88 2.99
N ASN A 221 -18.26 1.04 2.66
CA ASN A 221 -17.60 0.38 1.52
C ASN A 221 -16.72 -0.81 1.93
N LYS A 222 -16.71 -1.18 3.22
CA LYS A 222 -15.76 -2.13 3.81
C LYS A 222 -15.76 -3.50 3.13
N ASP A 223 -16.93 -4.01 2.78
CA ASP A 223 -17.17 -5.30 2.15
C ASP A 223 -17.15 -5.28 0.61
N LYS A 224 -16.97 -4.08 0.03
CA LYS A 224 -16.83 -3.93 -1.41
C LYS A 224 -15.43 -4.33 -1.86
N ILE A 225 -15.33 -4.79 -3.11
CA ILE A 225 -14.04 -5.08 -3.71
C ILE A 225 -13.24 -3.77 -3.83
N PHE A 226 -11.97 -3.83 -3.43
CA PHE A 226 -10.99 -2.79 -3.71
C PHE A 226 -9.81 -3.40 -4.46
N THR A 227 -9.42 -2.80 -5.59
CA THR A 227 -8.21 -3.14 -6.32
C THR A 227 -7.20 -2.02 -6.21
N ASN A 228 -5.93 -2.35 -6.04
CA ASN A 228 -4.92 -1.32 -5.73
C ASN A 228 -4.62 -0.34 -6.88
N ASP A 229 -5.08 -0.60 -8.10
CA ASP A 229 -5.10 0.40 -9.18
C ASP A 229 -6.10 1.57 -8.94
N LEU A 230 -6.94 1.48 -7.90
CA LEU A 230 -7.81 2.55 -7.43
C LEU A 230 -7.20 3.34 -6.26
N LEU A 231 -5.94 3.08 -5.94
CA LEU A 231 -5.26 3.78 -4.86
C LEU A 231 -5.13 5.29 -5.12
N PHE A 232 -4.96 5.69 -6.38
CA PHE A 232 -4.83 7.11 -6.74
C PHE A 232 -6.04 7.92 -6.26
N GLU A 233 -7.25 7.44 -6.53
CA GLU A 233 -8.48 8.10 -6.11
C GLU A 233 -8.66 8.03 -4.59
N THR A 234 -8.49 6.85 -4.01
CA THR A 234 -8.65 6.65 -2.56
C THR A 234 -7.66 7.47 -1.73
N ALA A 235 -6.41 7.52 -2.16
CA ALA A 235 -5.41 8.36 -1.51
C ALA A 235 -5.76 9.85 -1.69
N SER A 236 -6.07 10.30 -2.92
CA SER A 236 -6.43 11.68 -3.22
C SER A 236 -7.66 12.15 -2.44
N GLY A 237 -8.67 11.30 -2.29
CA GLY A 237 -9.84 11.56 -1.43
C GLY A 237 -9.46 11.64 0.04
N THR A 238 -8.67 10.67 0.52
CA THR A 238 -8.27 10.59 1.94
C THR A 238 -7.43 11.79 2.39
N TRP A 239 -6.48 12.29 1.60
CA TRP A 239 -5.69 13.46 1.99
C TRP A 239 -6.26 14.80 1.52
N GLN A 240 -7.45 14.80 0.89
CA GLN A 240 -8.13 15.99 0.34
C GLN A 240 -7.29 16.73 -0.72
N GLY A 241 -6.55 15.98 -1.53
CA GLY A 241 -5.75 16.48 -2.65
C GLY A 241 -6.36 16.17 -4.01
N LYS A 242 -7.68 16.37 -4.13
CA LYS A 242 -8.44 16.05 -5.34
C LYS A 242 -8.00 16.95 -6.50
N THR A 243 -7.52 16.32 -7.55
CA THR A 243 -7.15 16.98 -8.82
C THR A 243 -8.30 16.85 -9.83
N ASN A 244 -8.15 17.49 -11.01
CA ASN A 244 -9.08 17.32 -12.13
C ASN A 244 -9.09 15.89 -12.73
N PHE A 245 -8.17 15.03 -12.34
CA PHE A 245 -8.12 13.60 -12.71
C PHE A 245 -8.86 12.70 -11.71
N TYR A 246 -9.19 13.21 -10.52
CA TYR A 246 -9.87 12.46 -9.48
C TYR A 246 -11.31 12.11 -9.88
N GLN A 247 -11.70 10.86 -9.63
CA GLN A 247 -13.03 10.33 -9.85
C GLN A 247 -13.57 9.70 -8.56
N ASP A 248 -14.58 10.30 -7.96
CA ASP A 248 -15.14 9.90 -6.67
C ASP A 248 -15.80 8.51 -6.68
N ILE A 249 -16.22 8.04 -7.85
CA ILE A 249 -16.78 6.69 -8.02
C ILE A 249 -15.74 5.57 -7.83
N TYR A 250 -14.46 5.88 -7.90
CA TYR A 250 -13.34 4.95 -7.67
C TYR A 250 -12.62 5.19 -6.35
N ASP A 251 -13.07 6.16 -5.57
CA ASP A 251 -12.52 6.48 -4.25
C ASP A 251 -13.22 5.69 -3.15
N LEU A 252 -12.54 4.73 -2.52
CA LEU A 252 -13.08 3.92 -1.42
C LEU A 252 -13.53 4.79 -0.23
N SER A 253 -12.95 5.99 -0.06
CA SER A 253 -13.33 6.96 0.97
C SER A 253 -14.51 7.87 0.58
N SER A 254 -15.11 7.63 -0.59
CA SER A 254 -16.28 8.35 -1.09
C SER A 254 -17.59 7.55 -0.90
N PRO A 255 -18.70 8.21 -0.55
CA PRO A 255 -20.01 7.55 -0.56
C PRO A 255 -20.47 7.16 -1.98
N SER A 256 -19.87 7.75 -3.02
CA SER A 256 -20.13 7.44 -4.42
C SER A 256 -19.40 6.20 -4.92
N TYR A 257 -18.55 5.57 -4.09
CA TYR A 257 -17.76 4.42 -4.52
C TYR A 257 -18.64 3.29 -5.06
N VAL A 258 -18.44 3.00 -6.33
CA VAL A 258 -19.16 1.96 -7.05
C VAL A 258 -18.13 1.01 -7.66
N LEU A 259 -17.83 -0.08 -6.94
CA LEU A 259 -17.16 -1.20 -7.54
C LEU A 259 -18.09 -2.40 -7.42
N ASP A 260 -18.63 -2.83 -8.55
CA ASP A 260 -19.50 -3.97 -8.64
C ASP A 260 -18.68 -5.28 -8.80
N GLN A 261 -19.38 -6.34 -9.14
CA GLN A 261 -18.79 -7.67 -9.31
C GLN A 261 -17.92 -7.82 -10.57
N GLU A 262 -17.86 -6.80 -11.43
CA GLU A 262 -17.03 -6.80 -12.65
C GLU A 262 -15.59 -6.35 -12.42
N ALA A 263 -15.22 -6.12 -11.15
CA ALA A 263 -13.82 -5.85 -10.80
C ALA A 263 -12.90 -7.01 -11.21
N VAL A 264 -11.82 -6.67 -11.87
CA VAL A 264 -10.91 -7.64 -12.46
C VAL A 264 -9.47 -7.37 -12.02
N THR A 265 -8.66 -8.41 -12.11
CA THR A 265 -7.21 -8.32 -11.97
C THR A 265 -6.51 -8.52 -13.31
N MET A 266 -5.19 -8.51 -13.34
CA MET A 266 -4.39 -8.59 -14.57
C MET A 266 -4.83 -7.53 -15.59
N HIS A 267 -5.13 -6.34 -15.07
CA HIS A 267 -5.59 -5.17 -15.83
C HIS A 267 -6.75 -5.49 -16.78
N GLY A 268 -7.83 -6.01 -16.22
CA GLY A 268 -9.06 -6.25 -16.97
C GLY A 268 -9.16 -7.64 -17.62
N LYS A 269 -8.41 -8.65 -17.16
CA LYS A 269 -8.40 -9.97 -17.79
C LYS A 269 -9.05 -11.08 -16.98
N LEU A 270 -9.01 -11.02 -15.65
CA LEU A 270 -9.50 -12.08 -14.77
C LEU A 270 -10.47 -11.52 -13.74
N LEU A 271 -11.66 -12.10 -13.63
CA LEU A 271 -12.66 -11.67 -12.65
C LEU A 271 -12.24 -12.02 -11.23
N ILE A 272 -12.34 -11.06 -10.32
CA ILE A 272 -12.08 -11.28 -8.89
C ILE A 272 -13.13 -12.21 -8.28
N THR A 273 -14.36 -12.19 -8.80
CA THR A 273 -15.44 -13.10 -8.37
C THR A 273 -15.18 -14.57 -8.70
N ASP A 274 -14.22 -14.86 -9.58
CA ASP A 274 -13.77 -16.23 -9.87
C ASP A 274 -12.79 -16.77 -8.82
N ASP A 275 -12.33 -15.93 -7.89
CA ASP A 275 -11.51 -16.37 -6.76
C ASP A 275 -12.27 -17.40 -5.90
N PRO A 276 -11.74 -18.63 -5.72
CA PRO A 276 -12.38 -19.65 -4.91
C PRO A 276 -12.67 -19.24 -3.46
N LYS A 277 -11.91 -18.26 -2.93
CA LYS A 277 -12.09 -17.74 -1.57
C LYS A 277 -13.02 -16.51 -1.51
N PHE A 278 -13.45 -15.98 -2.65
CA PHE A 278 -14.28 -14.76 -2.70
C PHE A 278 -15.63 -14.91 -1.98
N LYS A 279 -16.20 -16.12 -1.97
CA LYS A 279 -17.53 -16.42 -1.40
C LYS A 279 -17.48 -16.92 0.04
N LYS A 280 -16.30 -17.00 0.63
CA LYS A 280 -16.12 -17.40 2.03
C LYS A 280 -15.93 -16.16 2.90
#